data_df663d320c1ae91c82cfb220d80bcf1e
#
_entry.id   df663d320c1ae91c82cfb220d80bcf1e
#
_cell.length_a   1.000
_cell.length_b   1.000
_cell.length_c   1.000
_cell.angle_alpha   90.00
_cell.angle_beta   90.00
_cell.angle_gamma   90.00
#
_symmetry.space_group_name_H-M   'P 1'
#
loop_
_entity.id
_entity.type
_entity.pdbx_description
1 polymer ?
#
loop_
_entity_poly.entity_id
_entity_poly.type
_entity_poly.pdbx_seq_one_letter_code
_entity_poly.pdbx_strand_id
1 'polypeptide(L)'
;MSYHKLLGFNQEPFSTSPDPEFFYLTREHDMALTNILIELRLKRGLTVIFGDIGTGKTTLSRKLVQELTSRGDMIFHMILNPSFENEGQFLTSLVRNFNIDFPAQPLPSMANILELRDAVEKFLIQKAAEEKQTVILIIDEAQKLDLATLEVLRVLLNFETNEYKLIQLVLLGQLELYLKIVNMPNFLDRISFKYTLNPLGAEETKEMIRFRIKTAGYDSRMDLFTDEAMSEIYNFSRGYPRRITMLCHRALKELVVQNKQVVDRVIIRDVIEKERQAGWEGTQMLNKPAYQRTKEI
;
A
#
# COMPACT_ATOMS: atom_id res chain seq x y z
N MET A 1 16.80 -26.80 -9.32
CA MET A 1 17.49 -25.56 -8.90
C MET A 1 16.64 -24.35 -9.25
N SER A 2 16.57 -23.36 -8.36
CA SER A 2 15.81 -22.14 -8.67
C SER A 2 16.60 -21.27 -9.68
N TYR A 3 15.91 -20.64 -10.66
CA TYR A 3 16.52 -19.85 -11.73
C TYR A 3 17.43 -18.73 -11.21
N HIS A 4 17.06 -18.10 -10.11
CA HIS A 4 17.84 -17.00 -9.54
C HIS A 4 19.22 -17.47 -9.03
N LYS A 5 19.31 -18.69 -8.45
CA LYS A 5 20.60 -19.26 -8.04
C LYS A 5 21.50 -19.59 -9.25
N LEU A 6 20.91 -20.01 -10.39
CA LEU A 6 21.66 -20.25 -11.62
C LEU A 6 22.28 -18.97 -12.18
N LEU A 7 21.62 -17.82 -11.95
CA LEU A 7 22.09 -16.50 -12.36
C LEU A 7 23.01 -15.82 -11.33
N GLY A 8 23.33 -16.49 -10.21
CA GLY A 8 24.23 -15.95 -9.19
C GLY A 8 23.58 -14.98 -8.19
N PHE A 9 22.26 -14.95 -8.10
CA PHE A 9 21.56 -14.17 -7.08
C PHE A 9 21.52 -14.87 -5.72
N ASN A 10 21.64 -14.11 -4.65
CA ASN A 10 21.43 -14.58 -3.28
C ASN A 10 19.95 -14.79 -2.97
N GLN A 11 19.10 -13.90 -3.50
CA GLN A 11 17.64 -13.88 -3.31
C GLN A 11 16.93 -13.69 -4.66
N GLU A 12 15.61 -13.91 -4.68
CA GLU A 12 14.80 -13.68 -5.89
C GLU A 12 14.58 -12.18 -6.11
N PRO A 13 15.16 -11.58 -7.19
CA PRO A 13 15.11 -10.13 -7.38
C PRO A 13 13.71 -9.59 -7.69
N PHE A 14 12.86 -10.40 -8.33
CA PHE A 14 11.56 -9.99 -8.83
C PHE A 14 10.41 -10.84 -8.26
N SER A 15 10.46 -11.09 -6.93
CA SER A 15 9.30 -11.61 -6.19
C SER A 15 8.16 -10.59 -6.21
N THR A 16 6.92 -11.06 -6.38
CA THR A 16 5.71 -10.23 -6.31
C THR A 16 5.19 -10.03 -4.88
N SER A 17 5.79 -10.71 -3.90
CA SER A 17 5.49 -10.51 -2.49
C SER A 17 5.94 -9.10 -2.07
N PRO A 18 5.10 -8.35 -1.33
CA PRO A 18 5.47 -7.04 -0.84
C PRO A 18 6.56 -7.17 0.23
N ASP A 19 7.80 -6.90 -0.16
CA ASP A 19 8.98 -6.93 0.71
C ASP A 19 9.55 -5.51 0.80
N PRO A 20 9.63 -4.91 2.00
CA PRO A 20 10.17 -3.57 2.19
C PRO A 20 11.65 -3.43 1.78
N GLU A 21 12.47 -4.50 1.83
CA GLU A 21 13.86 -4.47 1.40
C GLU A 21 14.00 -4.28 -0.11
N PHE A 22 13.05 -4.86 -0.87
CA PHE A 22 12.99 -4.74 -2.33
C PHE A 22 12.13 -3.55 -2.80
N PHE A 23 11.73 -2.67 -1.89
CA PHE A 23 10.96 -1.49 -2.22
C PHE A 23 11.87 -0.37 -2.73
N TYR A 24 11.83 -0.14 -4.04
CA TYR A 24 12.47 1.03 -4.63
C TYR A 24 11.66 2.28 -4.24
N LEU A 25 12.18 3.04 -3.30
CA LEU A 25 11.55 4.25 -2.77
C LEU A 25 11.77 5.39 -3.78
N THR A 26 10.76 5.67 -4.60
CA THR A 26 10.80 6.83 -5.49
C THR A 26 10.63 8.11 -4.70
N ARG A 27 10.91 9.25 -5.34
CA ARG A 27 10.66 10.55 -4.73
C ARG A 27 9.20 10.73 -4.29
N GLU A 28 8.23 10.26 -5.09
CA GLU A 28 6.81 10.31 -4.73
C GLU A 28 6.48 9.45 -3.51
N HIS A 29 7.03 8.23 -3.43
CA HIS A 29 6.84 7.35 -2.27
C HIS A 29 7.48 7.94 -1.00
N ASP A 30 8.68 8.51 -1.12
CA ASP A 30 9.39 9.17 -0.01
C ASP A 30 8.63 10.40 0.49
N MET A 31 8.14 11.23 -0.42
CA MET A 31 7.28 12.36 -0.09
C MET A 31 5.99 11.92 0.61
N ALA A 32 5.31 10.88 0.10
CA ALA A 32 4.11 10.36 0.73
C ALA A 32 4.40 9.83 2.14
N LEU A 33 5.45 9.02 2.32
CA LEU A 33 5.84 8.47 3.61
C LEU A 33 6.21 9.58 4.61
N THR A 34 7.02 10.53 4.18
CA THR A 34 7.43 11.67 5.02
C THR A 34 6.23 12.48 5.48
N ASN A 35 5.30 12.81 4.58
CA ASN A 35 4.10 13.56 4.95
C ASN A 35 3.19 12.75 5.88
N ILE A 36 2.99 11.43 5.66
CA ILE A 36 2.27 10.58 6.60
C ILE A 36 2.89 10.68 8.00
N LEU A 37 4.21 10.55 8.11
CA LEU A 37 4.91 10.61 9.41
C LEU A 37 4.78 11.99 10.07
N ILE A 38 4.75 13.08 9.30
CA ILE A 38 4.50 14.44 9.80
C ILE A 38 3.08 14.55 10.34
N GLU A 39 2.06 14.12 9.58
CA GLU A 39 0.66 14.18 10.01
C GLU A 39 0.41 13.35 11.27
N LEU A 40 1.01 12.15 11.36
CA LEU A 40 0.95 11.31 12.55
C LEU A 40 1.58 12.00 13.77
N ARG A 41 2.74 12.67 13.59
CA ARG A 41 3.41 13.40 14.67
C ARG A 41 2.60 14.61 15.12
N LEU A 42 1.96 15.31 14.18
CA LEU A 42 1.09 16.47 14.47
C LEU A 42 -0.30 16.04 14.97
N LYS A 43 -0.61 14.75 15.02
CA LYS A 43 -1.87 14.16 15.48
C LYS A 43 -3.10 14.79 14.79
N ARG A 44 -3.04 14.96 13.47
CA ARG A 44 -4.10 15.65 12.69
C ARG A 44 -5.29 14.79 12.31
N GLY A 45 -5.24 13.49 12.55
CA GLY A 45 -6.36 12.57 12.45
C GLY A 45 -6.37 11.73 11.18
N LEU A 46 -6.70 12.27 10.00
CA LEU A 46 -6.95 11.45 8.81
C LEU A 46 -6.02 11.76 7.64
N THR A 47 -5.27 10.75 7.25
CA THR A 47 -4.45 10.73 6.03
C THR A 47 -5.00 9.71 5.04
N VAL A 48 -5.10 10.08 3.76
CA VAL A 48 -5.59 9.18 2.71
C VAL A 48 -4.59 9.11 1.55
N ILE A 49 -4.17 7.89 1.21
CA ILE A 49 -3.28 7.62 0.07
C ILE A 49 -4.05 6.86 -0.99
N PHE A 50 -4.19 7.47 -2.16
CA PHE A 50 -4.80 6.86 -3.32
C PHE A 50 -3.74 6.29 -4.27
N GLY A 51 -4.14 5.37 -5.12
CA GLY A 51 -3.31 4.88 -6.22
C GLY A 51 -3.93 3.65 -6.87
N ASP A 52 -3.58 3.42 -8.12
CA ASP A 52 -4.05 2.25 -8.86
C ASP A 52 -3.48 0.93 -8.30
N ILE A 53 -4.03 -0.19 -8.79
CA ILE A 53 -3.51 -1.53 -8.44
C ILE A 53 -2.06 -1.63 -8.91
N GLY A 54 -1.17 -2.02 -7.98
CA GLY A 54 0.24 -2.25 -8.30
C GLY A 54 1.13 -1.02 -8.30
N THR A 55 0.67 0.15 -7.79
CA THR A 55 1.49 1.38 -7.60
C THR A 55 2.39 1.34 -6.36
N GLY A 56 2.30 0.31 -5.51
CA GLY A 56 3.17 0.17 -4.33
C GLY A 56 2.53 0.55 -3.00
N LYS A 57 1.21 0.83 -2.92
CA LYS A 57 0.51 1.18 -1.66
C LYS A 57 0.78 0.22 -0.51
N THR A 58 0.61 -1.09 -0.74
CA THR A 58 0.85 -2.11 0.29
C THR A 58 2.32 -2.17 0.71
N THR A 59 3.26 -1.89 -0.18
CA THR A 59 4.67 -1.84 0.19
C THR A 59 4.98 -0.58 0.97
N LEU A 60 4.37 0.56 0.60
CA LEU A 60 4.44 1.81 1.36
C LEU A 60 3.87 1.64 2.78
N SER A 61 2.71 0.97 2.93
CA SER A 61 2.12 0.72 4.25
C SER A 61 3.00 -0.17 5.13
N ARG A 62 3.65 -1.18 4.55
CA ARG A 62 4.63 -2.01 5.28
C ARG A 62 5.88 -1.22 5.67
N LYS A 63 6.37 -0.34 4.78
CA LYS A 63 7.48 0.56 5.10
C LYS A 63 7.10 1.52 6.24
N LEU A 64 5.89 2.07 6.21
CA LEU A 64 5.36 2.86 7.31
C LEU A 64 5.36 2.08 8.63
N VAL A 65 4.84 0.85 8.64
CA VAL A 65 4.86 -0.02 9.83
C VAL A 65 6.29 -0.24 10.34
N GLN A 66 7.25 -0.48 9.45
CA GLN A 66 8.66 -0.62 9.81
C GLN A 66 9.20 0.63 10.53
N GLU A 67 8.88 1.82 10.01
CA GLU A 67 9.26 3.10 10.64
C GLU A 67 8.58 3.32 12.00
N LEU A 68 7.31 2.91 12.14
CA LEU A 68 6.57 3.04 13.40
C LEU A 68 7.05 2.05 14.47
N THR A 69 7.46 0.85 14.09
CA THR A 69 7.92 -0.20 15.03
C THR A 69 9.14 0.23 15.84
N SER A 70 9.98 1.12 15.30
CA SER A 70 11.15 1.64 16.00
C SER A 70 10.82 2.71 17.06
N ARG A 71 9.54 3.13 17.18
CA ARG A 71 9.09 4.24 18.04
C ARG A 71 8.31 3.71 19.24
N GLY A 72 8.78 4.00 20.44
CA GLY A 72 8.16 3.52 21.68
C GLY A 72 6.92 4.33 22.13
N ASP A 73 6.67 5.50 21.52
CA ASP A 73 5.57 6.43 21.84
C ASP A 73 4.31 6.22 20.97
N MET A 74 4.32 5.17 20.13
CA MET A 74 3.25 4.90 19.17
C MET A 74 2.65 3.51 19.37
N ILE A 75 1.32 3.45 19.42
CA ILE A 75 0.53 2.21 19.39
C ILE A 75 -0.13 2.15 18.01
N PHE A 76 0.10 1.11 17.23
CA PHE A 76 -0.50 1.00 15.92
C PHE A 76 -1.05 -0.40 15.63
N HIS A 77 -2.07 -0.43 14.79
CA HIS A 77 -2.59 -1.66 14.19
C HIS A 77 -2.80 -1.47 12.69
N MET A 78 -2.55 -2.54 11.92
CA MET A 78 -2.72 -2.53 10.48
C MET A 78 -3.73 -3.59 10.03
N ILE A 79 -4.77 -3.15 9.33
CA ILE A 79 -5.77 -4.00 8.67
C ILE A 79 -5.42 -4.07 7.17
N LEU A 80 -5.04 -5.26 6.69
CA LEU A 80 -4.61 -5.47 5.30
C LEU A 80 -5.76 -5.68 4.31
N ASN A 81 -6.86 -6.23 4.77
CA ASN A 81 -8.00 -6.56 3.93
C ASN A 81 -9.29 -6.35 4.73
N PRO A 82 -9.80 -5.12 4.78
CA PRO A 82 -10.97 -4.79 5.58
C PRO A 82 -12.24 -5.40 4.94
N SER A 83 -12.75 -6.45 5.53
CA SER A 83 -14.02 -7.07 5.16
C SER A 83 -14.80 -7.33 6.43
N PHE A 84 -15.78 -6.50 6.69
CA PHE A 84 -16.65 -6.58 7.86
C PHE A 84 -18.10 -6.64 7.41
N GLU A 85 -18.90 -7.50 8.04
CA GLU A 85 -20.32 -7.63 7.72
C GLU A 85 -21.16 -6.50 8.30
N ASN A 86 -20.65 -5.87 9.37
CA ASN A 86 -21.32 -4.79 10.06
C ASN A 86 -20.35 -4.02 10.98
N GLU A 87 -20.85 -2.89 11.53
CA GLU A 87 -20.14 -2.04 12.48
C GLU A 87 -19.62 -2.81 13.70
N GLY A 88 -20.44 -3.71 14.26
CA GLY A 88 -20.07 -4.47 15.46
C GLY A 88 -18.85 -5.36 15.24
N GLN A 89 -18.74 -6.01 14.05
CA GLN A 89 -17.55 -6.78 13.71
C GLN A 89 -16.31 -5.88 13.59
N PHE A 90 -16.44 -4.71 12.99
CA PHE A 90 -15.34 -3.76 12.89
C PHE A 90 -14.87 -3.29 14.28
N LEU A 91 -15.79 -2.85 15.14
CA LEU A 91 -15.48 -2.41 16.51
C LEU A 91 -14.87 -3.56 17.33
N THR A 92 -15.43 -4.77 17.23
CA THR A 92 -14.85 -5.96 17.89
C THR A 92 -13.43 -6.22 17.41
N SER A 93 -13.16 -6.03 16.11
CA SER A 93 -11.82 -6.14 15.56
C SER A 93 -10.88 -5.10 16.18
N LEU A 94 -11.31 -3.83 16.35
CA LEU A 94 -10.50 -2.81 17.00
C LEU A 94 -10.20 -3.17 18.47
N VAL A 95 -11.23 -3.57 19.23
CA VAL A 95 -11.10 -3.97 20.64
C VAL A 95 -10.06 -5.09 20.77
N ARG A 96 -10.16 -6.13 19.94
CA ARG A 96 -9.22 -7.25 19.94
C ARG A 96 -7.81 -6.84 19.55
N ASN A 97 -7.67 -6.06 18.50
CA ASN A 97 -6.37 -5.75 17.91
C ASN A 97 -5.57 -4.72 18.72
N PHE A 98 -6.24 -3.82 19.42
CA PHE A 98 -5.61 -2.89 20.37
C PHE A 98 -5.53 -3.45 21.79
N ASN A 99 -5.94 -4.73 22.01
CA ASN A 99 -5.98 -5.39 23.32
C ASN A 99 -6.75 -4.55 24.36
N ILE A 100 -7.89 -4.01 23.95
CA ILE A 100 -8.76 -3.23 24.83
C ILE A 100 -9.47 -4.20 25.77
N ASP A 101 -9.47 -3.90 27.08
CA ASP A 101 -10.16 -4.71 28.06
C ASP A 101 -11.68 -4.62 27.85
N PHE A 102 -12.26 -5.73 27.44
CA PHE A 102 -13.68 -5.84 27.14
C PHE A 102 -14.16 -7.26 27.45
N PRO A 103 -15.25 -7.45 28.21
CA PRO A 103 -15.79 -8.75 28.52
C PRO A 103 -16.10 -9.55 27.26
N ALA A 104 -15.62 -10.79 27.19
CA ALA A 104 -15.93 -11.69 26.08
C ALA A 104 -17.43 -11.99 26.07
N GLN A 105 -18.16 -11.42 25.12
CA GLN A 105 -19.58 -11.67 24.93
C GLN A 105 -19.85 -12.44 23.62
N PRO A 106 -20.87 -13.31 23.57
CA PRO A 106 -21.29 -13.94 22.34
C PRO A 106 -22.03 -12.94 21.46
N LEU A 107 -21.61 -12.78 20.22
CA LEU A 107 -22.20 -12.01 19.09
C LEU A 107 -22.75 -10.60 19.39
N PRO A 108 -22.38 -9.59 18.61
CA PRO A 108 -22.79 -8.20 18.85
C PRO A 108 -24.31 -8.02 18.67
N SER A 109 -24.99 -7.68 19.76
CA SER A 109 -26.32 -7.07 19.74
C SER A 109 -26.21 -5.55 19.62
N MET A 110 -27.30 -4.82 19.34
CA MET A 110 -27.30 -3.33 19.33
C MET A 110 -26.79 -2.73 20.63
N ALA A 111 -27.10 -3.31 21.80
CA ALA A 111 -26.58 -2.87 23.11
C ALA A 111 -25.06 -2.98 23.17
N ASN A 112 -24.50 -4.06 22.61
CA ASN A 112 -23.05 -4.28 22.61
C ASN A 112 -22.28 -3.33 21.68
N ILE A 113 -22.89 -2.75 20.66
CA ILE A 113 -22.22 -1.77 19.78
C ILE A 113 -21.88 -0.48 20.53
N LEU A 114 -22.80 0.01 21.36
CA LEU A 114 -22.56 1.19 22.22
C LEU A 114 -21.45 0.90 23.24
N GLU A 115 -21.50 -0.26 23.90
CA GLU A 115 -20.46 -0.66 24.84
C GLU A 115 -19.08 -0.82 24.17
N LEU A 116 -19.02 -1.34 22.93
CA LEU A 116 -17.79 -1.42 22.15
C LEU A 116 -17.25 -0.03 21.80
N ARG A 117 -18.12 0.91 21.41
CA ARG A 117 -17.73 2.30 21.15
C ARG A 117 -17.16 2.96 22.41
N ASP A 118 -17.87 2.82 23.54
CA ASP A 118 -17.43 3.36 24.84
C ASP A 118 -16.08 2.78 25.26
N ALA A 119 -15.85 1.48 25.03
CA ALA A 119 -14.56 0.85 25.33
C ALA A 119 -13.43 1.42 24.47
N VAL A 120 -13.68 1.61 23.17
CA VAL A 120 -12.72 2.25 22.27
C VAL A 120 -12.46 3.69 22.68
N GLU A 121 -13.49 4.47 23.02
CA GLU A 121 -13.36 5.86 23.47
C GLU A 121 -12.50 5.95 24.73
N LYS A 122 -12.81 5.16 25.77
CA LYS A 122 -12.04 5.11 27.02
C LYS A 122 -10.57 4.76 26.76
N PHE A 123 -10.32 3.77 25.91
CA PHE A 123 -8.96 3.40 25.51
C PHE A 123 -8.24 4.58 24.84
N LEU A 124 -8.90 5.28 23.90
CA LEU A 124 -8.30 6.42 23.22
C LEU A 124 -8.00 7.57 24.21
N ILE A 125 -8.89 7.87 25.13
CA ILE A 125 -8.67 8.88 26.17
C ILE A 125 -7.46 8.47 27.02
N GLN A 126 -7.46 7.26 27.56
CA GLN A 126 -6.35 6.76 28.38
C GLN A 126 -5.02 6.82 27.62
N LYS A 127 -4.93 6.21 26.45
CA LYS A 127 -3.66 6.09 25.71
C LYS A 127 -3.20 7.42 25.11
N ALA A 128 -4.09 8.15 24.44
CA ALA A 128 -3.69 9.34 23.72
C ALA A 128 -3.70 10.61 24.57
N ALA A 129 -4.68 10.80 25.47
CA ALA A 129 -4.78 12.01 26.27
C ALA A 129 -3.96 11.92 27.57
N GLU A 130 -4.04 10.80 28.30
CA GLU A 130 -3.37 10.63 29.60
C GLU A 130 -1.92 10.15 29.44
N GLU A 131 -1.71 9.02 28.70
CA GLU A 131 -0.37 8.43 28.50
C GLU A 131 0.44 9.13 27.40
N LYS A 132 -0.16 10.08 26.66
CA LYS A 132 0.47 10.86 25.55
C LYS A 132 0.97 10.02 24.39
N GLN A 133 0.57 8.77 24.27
CA GLN A 133 0.90 7.91 23.15
C GLN A 133 0.13 8.31 21.88
N THR A 134 0.65 7.98 20.73
CA THR A 134 -0.05 8.18 19.44
C THR A 134 -0.71 6.87 19.03
N VAL A 135 -2.04 6.84 18.99
CA VAL A 135 -2.81 5.67 18.56
C VAL A 135 -3.07 5.76 17.07
N ILE A 136 -2.63 4.76 16.30
CA ILE A 136 -2.65 4.77 14.83
C ILE A 136 -3.39 3.52 14.31
N LEU A 137 -4.36 3.73 13.43
CA LEU A 137 -5.00 2.66 12.66
C LEU A 137 -4.67 2.83 11.18
N ILE A 138 -3.99 1.84 10.61
CA ILE A 138 -3.64 1.78 9.19
C ILE A 138 -4.59 0.80 8.51
N ILE A 139 -5.24 1.21 7.44
CA ILE A 139 -6.14 0.34 6.67
C ILE A 139 -5.67 0.32 5.21
N ASP A 140 -5.16 -0.81 4.78
CA ASP A 140 -4.85 -1.07 3.36
C ASP A 140 -6.09 -1.64 2.65
N GLU A 141 -6.15 -1.48 1.33
CA GLU A 141 -7.32 -1.85 0.51
C GLU A 141 -8.63 -1.19 1.01
N ALA A 142 -8.53 0.05 1.51
CA ALA A 142 -9.64 0.77 2.17
C ALA A 142 -10.86 1.00 1.26
N GLN A 143 -10.75 0.85 -0.07
CA GLN A 143 -11.90 0.86 -0.98
C GLN A 143 -12.89 -0.29 -0.72
N LYS A 144 -12.49 -1.34 0.03
CA LYS A 144 -13.37 -2.44 0.42
C LYS A 144 -14.27 -2.10 1.59
N LEU A 145 -13.95 -1.06 2.37
CA LEU A 145 -14.81 -0.59 3.44
C LEU A 145 -16.18 -0.20 2.88
N ASP A 146 -17.24 -0.58 3.57
CA ASP A 146 -18.59 -0.10 3.30
C ASP A 146 -18.82 1.30 3.90
N LEU A 147 -19.94 1.91 3.55
CA LEU A 147 -20.27 3.25 4.05
C LEU A 147 -20.50 3.27 5.55
N ALA A 148 -21.03 2.19 6.13
CA ALA A 148 -21.27 2.10 7.57
C ALA A 148 -19.94 2.11 8.34
N THR A 149 -18.97 1.33 7.90
CA THR A 149 -17.63 1.31 8.52
C THR A 149 -16.90 2.65 8.34
N LEU A 150 -17.02 3.30 7.17
CA LEU A 150 -16.48 4.65 6.98
C LEU A 150 -17.13 5.66 7.94
N GLU A 151 -18.44 5.54 8.20
CA GLU A 151 -19.12 6.39 9.18
C GLU A 151 -18.63 6.14 10.60
N VAL A 152 -18.35 4.90 10.99
CA VAL A 152 -17.71 4.59 12.29
C VAL A 152 -16.35 5.27 12.39
N LEU A 153 -15.51 5.17 11.35
CA LEU A 153 -14.21 5.85 11.32
C LEU A 153 -14.37 7.37 11.47
N ARG A 154 -15.39 7.96 10.83
CA ARG A 154 -15.72 9.37 10.97
C ARG A 154 -16.07 9.74 12.42
N VAL A 155 -16.86 8.91 13.09
CA VAL A 155 -17.22 9.10 14.50
C VAL A 155 -16.00 9.02 15.40
N LEU A 156 -15.11 8.04 15.18
CA LEU A 156 -13.86 7.92 15.94
C LEU A 156 -12.95 9.16 15.80
N LEU A 157 -12.96 9.82 14.64
CA LEU A 157 -12.23 11.08 14.42
C LEU A 157 -12.84 12.28 15.17
N ASN A 158 -14.02 12.16 15.79
CA ASN A 158 -14.58 13.19 16.68
C ASN A 158 -13.91 13.19 18.06
N PHE A 159 -13.27 12.08 18.44
CA PHE A 159 -12.56 12.02 19.70
C PHE A 159 -11.28 12.86 19.61
N GLU A 160 -11.30 14.01 20.24
CA GLU A 160 -10.22 14.99 20.20
C GLU A 160 -10.06 15.72 21.53
N THR A 161 -8.88 16.23 21.75
CA THR A 161 -8.60 17.27 22.73
C THR A 161 -8.73 18.64 22.07
N ASN A 162 -8.49 19.72 22.80
CA ASN A 162 -8.41 21.06 22.20
C ASN A 162 -7.22 21.22 21.21
N GLU A 163 -6.27 20.29 21.21
CA GLU A 163 -5.02 20.41 20.46
C GLU A 163 -4.91 19.38 19.33
N TYR A 164 -5.46 18.16 19.50
CA TYR A 164 -5.23 17.06 18.55
C TYR A 164 -6.30 15.97 18.59
N LYS A 165 -6.34 15.16 17.53
CA LYS A 165 -7.18 13.96 17.43
C LYS A 165 -6.59 12.81 18.25
N LEU A 166 -7.45 12.06 18.97
CA LEU A 166 -7.01 10.93 19.81
C LEU A 166 -6.61 9.71 18.99
N ILE A 167 -7.21 9.53 17.81
CA ILE A 167 -6.84 8.47 16.86
C ILE A 167 -6.31 9.07 15.56
N GLN A 168 -5.29 8.43 14.99
CA GLN A 168 -4.72 8.74 13.69
C GLN A 168 -5.09 7.64 12.71
N LEU A 169 -5.73 7.99 11.61
CA LEU A 169 -6.14 7.06 10.56
C LEU A 169 -5.26 7.25 9.32
N VAL A 170 -4.73 6.15 8.79
CA VAL A 170 -4.03 6.11 7.50
C VAL A 170 -4.77 5.14 6.60
N LEU A 171 -5.50 5.67 5.63
CA LEU A 171 -6.24 4.88 4.66
C LEU A 171 -5.46 4.80 3.35
N LEU A 172 -5.17 3.58 2.88
CA LEU A 172 -4.58 3.36 1.57
C LEU A 172 -5.61 2.63 0.71
N GLY A 173 -5.94 3.21 -0.44
CA GLY A 173 -7.00 2.65 -1.27
C GLY A 173 -6.87 2.98 -2.75
N GLN A 174 -7.72 2.36 -3.54
CA GLN A 174 -7.87 2.63 -4.97
C GLN A 174 -8.80 3.85 -5.17
N LEU A 175 -8.96 4.28 -6.41
CA LEU A 175 -9.77 5.45 -6.75
C LEU A 175 -11.25 5.28 -6.35
N GLU A 176 -11.74 4.03 -6.24
CA GLU A 176 -13.07 3.71 -5.75
C GLU A 176 -13.30 4.21 -4.30
N LEU A 177 -12.24 4.26 -3.48
CA LEU A 177 -12.31 4.88 -2.16
C LEU A 177 -12.61 6.39 -2.26
N TYR A 178 -11.97 7.09 -3.22
CA TYR A 178 -12.24 8.50 -3.44
C TYR A 178 -13.70 8.75 -3.80
N LEU A 179 -14.28 7.94 -4.69
CA LEU A 179 -15.69 8.05 -5.08
C LEU A 179 -16.65 7.84 -3.90
N LYS A 180 -16.31 6.97 -2.96
CA LYS A 180 -17.09 6.80 -1.71
C LYS A 180 -16.97 8.02 -0.80
N ILE A 181 -15.75 8.52 -0.59
CA ILE A 181 -15.47 9.65 0.32
C ILE A 181 -16.08 10.95 -0.19
N VAL A 182 -16.05 11.23 -1.48
CA VAL A 182 -16.65 12.45 -2.07
C VAL A 182 -18.15 12.54 -1.80
N ASN A 183 -18.84 11.40 -1.71
CA ASN A 183 -20.26 11.36 -1.35
C ASN A 183 -20.51 11.46 0.17
N MET A 184 -19.46 11.66 0.98
CA MET A 184 -19.51 11.84 2.43
C MET A 184 -18.82 13.17 2.82
N PRO A 185 -19.45 14.34 2.64
CA PRO A 185 -18.80 15.63 2.86
C PRO A 185 -18.17 15.76 4.26
N ASN A 186 -18.86 15.29 5.29
CA ASN A 186 -18.37 15.33 6.68
C ASN A 186 -17.14 14.44 6.92
N PHE A 187 -16.90 13.42 6.07
CA PHE A 187 -15.69 12.60 6.10
C PHE A 187 -14.57 13.28 5.32
N LEU A 188 -14.92 13.86 4.15
CA LEU A 188 -13.97 14.56 3.29
C LEU A 188 -13.29 15.74 4.03
N ASP A 189 -14.07 16.51 4.79
CA ASP A 189 -13.58 17.67 5.57
C ASP A 189 -12.61 17.29 6.69
N ARG A 190 -12.51 16.00 7.04
CA ARG A 190 -11.59 15.52 8.08
C ARG A 190 -10.24 15.06 7.55
N ILE A 191 -10.06 15.06 6.23
CA ILE A 191 -8.80 14.65 5.61
C ILE A 191 -7.79 15.78 5.78
N SER A 192 -6.78 15.58 6.63
CA SER A 192 -5.67 16.51 6.82
C SER A 192 -4.66 16.42 5.68
N PHE A 193 -4.42 15.23 5.16
CA PHE A 193 -3.50 14.99 4.05
C PHE A 193 -4.04 13.95 3.09
N LYS A 194 -3.98 14.26 1.80
CA LYS A 194 -4.28 13.31 0.72
C LYS A 194 -3.18 13.32 -0.32
N TYR A 195 -2.84 12.14 -0.83
CA TYR A 195 -1.83 11.98 -1.87
C TYR A 195 -2.21 10.86 -2.83
N THR A 196 -1.85 11.02 -4.10
CA THR A 196 -2.07 9.99 -5.12
C THR A 196 -0.73 9.47 -5.62
N LEU A 197 -0.49 8.17 -5.42
CA LEU A 197 0.69 7.48 -5.96
C LEU A 197 0.48 7.17 -7.42
N ASN A 198 1.36 7.68 -8.27
CA ASN A 198 1.36 7.44 -9.69
C ASN A 198 2.26 6.24 -10.05
N PRO A 199 2.06 5.63 -11.24
CA PRO A 199 3.04 4.70 -11.80
C PRO A 199 4.40 5.38 -12.02
N LEU A 200 5.48 4.59 -12.04
CA LEU A 200 6.86 5.06 -12.23
C LEU A 200 7.05 5.69 -13.61
N GLY A 201 7.91 6.69 -13.69
CA GLY A 201 8.44 7.19 -14.95
C GLY A 201 9.40 6.18 -15.64
N ALA A 202 9.84 6.52 -16.86
CA ALA A 202 10.73 5.65 -17.63
C ALA A 202 12.08 5.44 -16.91
N GLU A 203 12.69 6.51 -16.42
CA GLU A 203 13.98 6.42 -15.70
C GLU A 203 13.82 5.72 -14.34
N GLU A 204 12.77 6.05 -13.57
CA GLU A 204 12.48 5.37 -12.31
C GLU A 204 12.26 3.86 -12.49
N THR A 205 11.66 3.45 -13.64
CA THR A 205 11.50 2.04 -14.00
C THR A 205 12.86 1.35 -14.15
N LYS A 206 13.82 1.98 -14.85
CA LYS A 206 15.18 1.44 -15.00
C LYS A 206 15.90 1.38 -13.66
N GLU A 207 15.79 2.43 -12.86
CA GLU A 207 16.38 2.50 -11.52
C GLU A 207 15.80 1.44 -10.59
N MET A 208 14.49 1.22 -10.61
CA MET A 208 13.83 0.14 -9.86
C MET A 208 14.37 -1.24 -10.25
N ILE A 209 14.54 -1.52 -11.56
CA ILE A 209 15.07 -2.79 -12.04
C ILE A 209 16.50 -2.99 -11.53
N ARG A 210 17.38 -1.98 -11.69
CA ARG A 210 18.77 -2.03 -11.22
C ARG A 210 18.86 -2.17 -9.70
N PHE A 211 18.04 -1.42 -8.96
CA PHE A 211 17.96 -1.50 -7.51
C PHE A 211 17.63 -2.92 -7.04
N ARG A 212 16.59 -3.55 -7.61
CA ARG A 212 16.17 -4.90 -7.20
C ARG A 212 17.21 -5.97 -7.53
N ILE A 213 17.90 -5.86 -8.67
CA ILE A 213 19.00 -6.73 -9.06
C ILE A 213 20.15 -6.63 -8.04
N LYS A 214 20.54 -5.40 -7.69
CA LYS A 214 21.59 -5.13 -6.70
C LYS A 214 21.22 -5.64 -5.31
N THR A 215 20.00 -5.36 -4.86
CA THR A 215 19.48 -5.83 -3.55
C THR A 215 19.47 -7.35 -3.46
N ALA A 216 19.19 -8.04 -4.58
CA ALA A 216 19.24 -9.51 -4.64
C ALA A 216 20.66 -10.08 -4.62
N GLY A 217 21.70 -9.26 -4.54
CA GLY A 217 23.10 -9.68 -4.44
C GLY A 217 23.76 -10.05 -5.78
N TYR A 218 23.26 -9.52 -6.90
CA TYR A 218 23.92 -9.67 -8.19
C TYR A 218 25.12 -8.73 -8.29
N ASP A 219 26.30 -9.30 -8.27
CA ASP A 219 27.59 -8.57 -8.31
C ASP A 219 28.32 -8.90 -9.62
N SER A 220 27.82 -8.41 -10.74
CA SER A 220 28.48 -8.51 -12.04
C SER A 220 28.82 -7.14 -12.59
N ARG A 221 29.94 -7.06 -13.32
CA ARG A 221 30.33 -5.82 -14.04
C ARG A 221 29.44 -5.54 -15.27
N MET A 222 28.65 -6.51 -15.71
CA MET A 222 27.76 -6.36 -16.87
C MET A 222 26.33 -6.18 -16.41
N ASP A 223 25.64 -5.21 -16.99
CA ASP A 223 24.20 -5.02 -16.80
C ASP A 223 23.44 -6.26 -17.31
N LEU A 224 22.60 -6.84 -16.44
CA LEU A 224 21.79 -8.02 -16.75
C LEU A 224 20.64 -7.71 -17.73
N PHE A 225 20.20 -6.45 -17.79
CA PHE A 225 19.18 -5.95 -18.71
C PHE A 225 19.78 -4.83 -19.57
N THR A 226 19.56 -4.89 -20.89
CA THR A 226 19.95 -3.78 -21.76
C THR A 226 18.99 -2.58 -21.56
N ASP A 227 19.43 -1.37 -21.91
CA ASP A 227 18.59 -0.17 -21.83
C ASP A 227 17.36 -0.24 -22.75
N GLU A 228 17.49 -0.91 -23.91
CA GLU A 228 16.38 -1.17 -24.83
C GLU A 228 15.37 -2.14 -24.22
N ALA A 229 15.83 -3.17 -23.51
CA ALA A 229 14.97 -4.11 -22.80
C ALA A 229 14.18 -3.39 -21.68
N MET A 230 14.85 -2.57 -20.88
CA MET A 230 14.21 -1.79 -19.83
C MET A 230 13.20 -0.77 -20.39
N SER A 231 13.50 -0.16 -21.53
CA SER A 231 12.57 0.75 -22.23
C SER A 231 11.33 0.02 -22.74
N GLU A 232 11.48 -1.21 -23.27
CA GLU A 232 10.36 -2.05 -23.71
C GLU A 232 9.50 -2.50 -22.52
N ILE A 233 10.12 -2.83 -21.37
CA ILE A 233 9.42 -3.13 -20.11
C ILE A 233 8.56 -1.92 -19.68
N TYR A 234 9.11 -0.70 -19.68
CA TYR A 234 8.36 0.51 -19.36
C TYR A 234 7.17 0.70 -20.30
N ASN A 235 7.39 0.60 -21.62
CA ASN A 235 6.35 0.79 -22.63
C ASN A 235 5.16 -0.16 -22.43
N PHE A 236 5.42 -1.42 -22.07
CA PHE A 236 4.36 -2.39 -21.84
C PHE A 236 3.73 -2.25 -20.44
N SER A 237 4.57 -2.11 -19.40
CA SER A 237 4.11 -2.03 -18.01
C SER A 237 3.42 -0.71 -17.67
N ARG A 238 3.69 0.36 -18.46
CA ARG A 238 3.28 1.74 -18.17
C ARG A 238 3.74 2.23 -16.80
N GLY A 239 4.90 1.74 -16.33
CA GLY A 239 5.48 2.10 -15.06
C GLY A 239 4.84 1.48 -13.82
N TYR A 240 3.88 0.55 -13.97
CA TYR A 240 3.28 -0.12 -12.82
C TYR A 240 4.26 -1.12 -12.17
N PRO A 241 4.74 -0.89 -10.92
CA PRO A 241 5.76 -1.71 -10.27
C PRO A 241 5.48 -3.21 -10.30
N ARG A 242 4.23 -3.61 -10.06
CA ARG A 242 3.84 -5.02 -10.09
C ARG A 242 4.01 -5.64 -11.47
N ARG A 243 3.67 -4.91 -12.55
CA ARG A 243 3.83 -5.37 -13.93
C ARG A 243 5.30 -5.45 -14.32
N ILE A 244 6.11 -4.44 -13.93
CA ILE A 244 7.56 -4.44 -14.12
C ILE A 244 8.16 -5.68 -13.49
N THR A 245 7.84 -5.94 -12.21
CA THR A 245 8.32 -7.10 -11.45
C THR A 245 7.97 -8.42 -12.15
N MET A 246 6.72 -8.59 -12.61
CA MET A 246 6.28 -9.80 -13.32
C MET A 246 7.02 -10.00 -14.64
N LEU A 247 7.19 -8.94 -15.44
CA LEU A 247 7.93 -9.03 -16.71
C LEU A 247 9.40 -9.38 -16.49
N CYS A 248 10.07 -8.73 -15.53
CA CYS A 248 11.45 -9.01 -15.20
C CYS A 248 11.64 -10.44 -14.69
N HIS A 249 10.73 -10.92 -13.82
CA HIS A 249 10.76 -12.31 -13.35
C HIS A 249 10.69 -13.32 -14.50
N ARG A 250 9.77 -13.11 -15.46
CA ARG A 250 9.61 -13.98 -16.62
C ARG A 250 10.78 -13.87 -17.59
N ALA A 251 11.30 -12.66 -17.78
CA ALA A 251 12.47 -12.43 -18.62
C ALA A 251 13.71 -13.16 -18.09
N LEU A 252 13.93 -13.19 -16.76
CA LEU A 252 15.03 -13.95 -16.17
C LEU A 252 14.84 -15.47 -16.32
N LYS A 253 13.61 -15.97 -16.25
CA LYS A 253 13.34 -17.39 -16.56
C LYS A 253 13.65 -17.71 -18.03
N GLU A 254 13.22 -16.85 -18.96
CA GLU A 254 13.46 -17.01 -20.38
C GLU A 254 14.96 -16.94 -20.70
N LEU A 255 15.70 -16.02 -20.03
CA LEU A 255 17.16 -15.92 -20.14
C LEU A 255 17.85 -17.25 -19.85
N VAL A 256 17.44 -17.93 -18.75
CA VAL A 256 17.99 -19.24 -18.38
C VAL A 256 17.60 -20.31 -19.39
N VAL A 257 16.35 -20.33 -19.84
CA VAL A 257 15.87 -21.31 -20.85
C VAL A 257 16.62 -21.18 -22.17
N GLN A 258 16.88 -19.95 -22.62
CA GLN A 258 17.61 -19.66 -23.87
C GLN A 258 19.15 -19.72 -23.71
N ASN A 259 19.64 -19.98 -22.50
CA ASN A 259 21.08 -19.99 -22.17
C ASN A 259 21.81 -18.70 -22.63
N LYS A 260 21.16 -17.54 -22.48
CA LYS A 260 21.72 -16.21 -22.76
C LYS A 260 22.31 -15.59 -21.50
N GLN A 261 23.16 -14.56 -21.67
CA GLN A 261 23.82 -13.87 -20.57
C GLN A 261 23.16 -12.54 -20.19
N VAL A 262 22.41 -11.93 -21.12
CA VAL A 262 21.80 -10.61 -20.96
C VAL A 262 20.36 -10.64 -21.47
N VAL A 263 19.45 -10.00 -20.75
CA VAL A 263 18.09 -9.78 -21.20
C VAL A 263 18.08 -8.62 -22.19
N ASP A 264 17.91 -8.95 -23.45
CA ASP A 264 17.80 -8.01 -24.56
C ASP A 264 16.33 -7.69 -24.88
N ARG A 265 16.14 -6.78 -25.83
CA ARG A 265 14.81 -6.39 -26.33
C ARG A 265 14.02 -7.58 -26.89
N VAL A 266 14.71 -8.55 -27.49
CA VAL A 266 14.07 -9.72 -28.12
C VAL A 266 13.42 -10.60 -27.06
N ILE A 267 14.13 -10.91 -25.97
CA ILE A 267 13.60 -11.68 -24.84
C ILE A 267 12.34 -11.00 -24.27
N ILE A 268 12.38 -9.68 -24.09
CA ILE A 268 11.20 -8.94 -23.54
C ILE A 268 10.00 -9.03 -24.48
N ARG A 269 10.20 -8.88 -25.78
CA ARG A 269 9.13 -9.02 -26.77
C ARG A 269 8.52 -10.41 -26.79
N ASP A 270 9.35 -11.44 -26.73
CA ASP A 270 8.88 -12.83 -26.65
C ASP A 270 8.05 -13.06 -25.38
N VAL A 271 8.49 -12.52 -24.24
CA VAL A 271 7.73 -12.59 -22.98
C VAL A 271 6.40 -11.87 -23.12
N ILE A 272 6.38 -10.65 -23.67
CA ILE A 272 5.17 -9.87 -23.88
C ILE A 272 4.18 -10.61 -24.80
N GLU A 273 4.68 -11.20 -25.89
CA GLU A 273 3.82 -11.93 -26.81
C GLU A 273 3.20 -13.19 -26.18
N LYS A 274 3.98 -13.94 -25.38
CA LYS A 274 3.47 -15.06 -24.58
C LYS A 274 2.38 -14.61 -23.60
N GLU A 275 2.53 -13.41 -22.98
CA GLU A 275 1.51 -12.83 -22.10
C GLU A 275 0.21 -12.54 -22.84
N ARG A 276 0.30 -11.95 -24.03
CA ARG A 276 -0.86 -11.64 -24.86
C ARG A 276 -1.61 -12.90 -25.26
N GLN A 277 -0.88 -13.92 -25.72
CA GLN A 277 -1.47 -15.21 -26.11
C GLN A 277 -2.12 -15.95 -24.93
N ALA A 278 -1.61 -15.78 -23.73
CA ALA A 278 -2.19 -16.35 -22.50
C ALA A 278 -3.47 -15.62 -22.02
N GLY A 279 -3.97 -14.62 -22.78
CA GLY A 279 -5.24 -13.93 -22.46
C GLY A 279 -5.14 -12.88 -21.36
N TRP A 280 -3.94 -12.45 -20.98
CA TRP A 280 -3.72 -11.38 -20.00
C TRP A 280 -3.98 -9.97 -20.56
N GLU A 281 -4.56 -9.87 -21.75
CA GLU A 281 -5.03 -8.60 -22.34
C GLU A 281 -6.25 -7.97 -21.64
N GLY A 282 -6.87 -8.64 -20.67
CA GLY A 282 -8.06 -8.17 -19.93
C GLY A 282 -7.94 -6.83 -19.19
N THR A 283 -6.87 -6.07 -19.45
CA THR A 283 -6.62 -4.78 -18.83
C THR A 283 -6.63 -3.60 -19.82
N GLN A 284 -7.33 -3.69 -20.94
CA GLN A 284 -7.55 -2.54 -21.83
C GLN A 284 -8.39 -1.41 -21.19
N MET A 285 -9.10 -1.69 -20.07
CA MET A 285 -9.88 -0.66 -19.36
C MET A 285 -9.05 0.32 -18.50
N LEU A 286 -7.74 0.10 -18.33
CA LEU A 286 -6.87 0.97 -17.53
C LEU A 286 -6.03 1.93 -18.40
N ASN A 287 -6.42 2.21 -19.64
CA ASN A 287 -5.64 3.01 -20.60
C ASN A 287 -5.69 4.53 -20.37
N LYS A 288 -6.42 5.03 -19.36
CA LYS A 288 -6.32 6.45 -18.98
C LYS A 288 -5.48 6.57 -17.69
N PRO A 289 -4.43 7.40 -17.65
CA PRO A 289 -3.71 7.73 -16.41
C PRO A 289 -4.69 8.27 -15.36
N ALA A 290 -4.47 7.96 -14.08
CA ALA A 290 -5.32 8.42 -12.98
C ALA A 290 -5.54 9.95 -13.00
N TYR A 291 -4.52 10.72 -13.43
CA TYR A 291 -4.56 12.17 -13.60
C TYR A 291 -5.59 12.65 -14.67
N GLN A 292 -5.86 11.88 -15.70
CA GLN A 292 -6.86 12.26 -16.72
C GLN A 292 -8.28 11.95 -16.31
N ARG A 293 -8.48 11.00 -15.38
CA ARG A 293 -9.79 10.65 -14.82
C ARG A 293 -10.31 11.69 -13.83
N THR A 294 -9.42 12.44 -13.16
CA THR A 294 -9.78 13.49 -12.20
C THR A 294 -10.06 14.85 -12.83
N LYS A 295 -9.80 15.05 -14.13
CA LYS A 295 -10.14 16.29 -14.86
C LYS A 295 -11.52 16.28 -15.51
N GLU A 296 -12.17 15.11 -15.58
CA GLU A 296 -13.51 14.96 -16.18
C GLU A 296 -14.61 14.82 -15.10
N ILE A 297 -14.27 14.95 -13.82
CA ILE A 297 -15.16 15.05 -12.65
C ILE A 297 -14.90 16.40 -11.96
#